data_bd834cfa99a0015049c515bc69968054
#
_entry.id   bd834cfa99a0015049c515bc69968054
#
_cell.length_a   1.000
_cell.length_b   1.000
_cell.length_c   1.000
_cell.angle_alpha   90.00
_cell.angle_beta   90.00
_cell.angle_gamma   90.00
#
_symmetry.space_group_name_H-M   'P 1'
#
loop_
_entity.id
_entity.type
_entity.pdbx_description
1 polymer ?
#
loop_
_entity_poly.entity_id
_entity_poly.type
_entity_poly.pdbx_seq_one_letter_code
_entity_poly.pdbx_strand_id
1 'polypeptide(L)'
;SDLINMKLYKFLLCACLALPIMSCDDYLDIQPKGIVIPEKSEDYERLLNYAQLLKASESYPNFMTDDVFMPYEDDMTGGFVSLELPNQHLYAFNSEIFGEGESDGLWEYSYNRIYYYNVVIDDIMGATQDTEEHKKQLRAEALVGRAFEYLTLVNAYANHYDPSTAATDPGVPLMLD
;
A
#
# COMPACT_ATOMS: atom_id res chain seq x y z
N SER A 1 60.47 38.94 13.53
CA SER A 1 59.51 38.27 14.45
C SER A 1 58.09 38.16 13.84
N ASP A 2 57.63 39.23 13.24
CA ASP A 2 56.17 39.28 12.73
C ASP A 2 55.88 38.49 11.49
N LEU A 3 56.89 38.30 10.62
CA LEU A 3 56.68 37.49 9.37
C LEU A 3 56.54 35.99 9.65
N ILE A 4 57.17 35.50 10.72
CA ILE A 4 57.08 34.11 11.13
C ILE A 4 55.71 33.84 11.79
N ASN A 5 55.24 34.76 12.62
CA ASN A 5 53.93 34.69 13.23
C ASN A 5 52.80 34.74 12.21
N MET A 6 52.94 35.59 11.19
CA MET A 6 51.93 35.68 10.13
C MET A 6 51.87 34.42 9.24
N LYS A 7 53.01 33.75 8.98
CA LYS A 7 53.03 32.45 8.28
C LYS A 7 52.46 31.33 9.11
N LEU A 8 52.74 31.32 10.41
CA LEU A 8 52.18 30.33 11.34
C LEU A 8 50.67 30.47 11.47
N TYR A 9 50.16 31.71 11.51
CA TYR A 9 48.73 31.99 11.59
C TYR A 9 47.97 31.55 10.31
N LYS A 10 48.54 31.76 9.13
CA LYS A 10 48.00 31.28 7.86
C LYS A 10 48.00 29.78 7.76
N PHE A 11 49.01 29.10 8.29
CA PHE A 11 49.12 27.65 8.32
C PHE A 11 48.07 27.02 9.28
N LEU A 12 47.88 27.61 10.45
CA LEU A 12 46.86 27.24 11.42
C LEU A 12 45.43 27.45 10.86
N LEU A 13 45.22 28.57 10.15
CA LEU A 13 43.91 28.84 9.51
C LEU A 13 43.56 27.86 8.42
N CYS A 14 44.54 27.45 7.59
CA CYS A 14 44.33 26.38 6.57
C CYS A 14 44.14 25.00 7.21
N ALA A 15 44.79 24.69 8.31
CA ALA A 15 44.62 23.41 9.01
C ALA A 15 43.23 23.30 9.66
N CYS A 16 42.68 24.41 10.19
CA CYS A 16 41.31 24.43 10.74
C CYS A 16 40.20 24.34 9.66
N LEU A 17 40.45 24.76 8.41
CA LEU A 17 39.51 24.63 7.31
C LEU A 17 39.47 23.22 6.70
N ALA A 18 40.50 22.40 6.94
CA ALA A 18 40.58 21.03 6.41
C ALA A 18 39.94 19.96 7.31
N LEU A 19 39.47 20.30 8.51
CA LEU A 19 38.88 19.37 9.48
C LEU A 19 37.38 19.03 9.32
N PRO A 20 36.53 19.74 8.56
CA PRO A 20 35.11 19.40 8.48
C PRO A 20 34.72 18.43 7.37
N ILE A 21 35.66 17.77 6.67
CA ILE A 21 35.31 16.87 5.55
C ILE A 21 35.16 15.38 5.98
N MET A 22 35.29 15.07 7.25
CA MET A 22 34.83 13.80 7.78
C MET A 22 33.35 13.96 8.20
N SER A 23 32.50 14.18 7.24
CA SER A 23 31.04 14.10 7.41
C SER A 23 30.70 12.67 7.78
N CYS A 24 30.02 12.51 8.89
CA CYS A 24 29.48 11.22 9.32
C CYS A 24 28.44 10.76 8.30
N ASP A 25 28.78 9.82 7.44
CA ASP A 25 27.81 9.12 6.59
C ASP A 25 26.77 8.39 7.44
N ASP A 26 27.13 7.93 8.62
CA ASP A 26 26.21 7.28 9.58
C ASP A 26 25.04 8.16 10.07
N TYR A 27 25.11 9.50 9.92
CA TYR A 27 23.99 10.37 10.33
C TYR A 27 22.87 10.41 9.29
N LEU A 28 23.16 10.09 8.03
CA LEU A 28 22.16 10.04 6.95
C LEU A 28 21.51 8.67 6.82
N ASP A 29 22.03 7.65 7.48
CA ASP A 29 21.51 6.28 7.46
C ASP A 29 20.52 6.00 8.60
N ILE A 30 19.90 7.06 9.15
CA ILE A 30 18.81 6.91 10.12
C ILE A 30 17.56 6.46 9.36
N GLN A 31 17.29 5.17 9.37
CA GLN A 31 16.00 4.62 8.93
C GLN A 31 14.88 5.30 9.74
N PRO A 32 13.82 5.81 9.09
CA PRO A 32 12.68 6.37 9.80
C PRO A 32 12.14 5.34 10.81
N LYS A 33 12.01 5.71 12.07
CA LYS A 33 11.48 4.82 13.10
C LYS A 33 10.08 4.38 12.70
N GLY A 34 9.91 3.09 12.45
CA GLY A 34 8.62 2.48 12.10
C GLY A 34 8.49 2.03 10.64
N ILE A 35 9.48 2.29 9.78
CA ILE A 35 9.52 1.74 8.42
C ILE A 35 10.68 0.75 8.37
N VAL A 36 10.37 -0.53 8.28
CA VAL A 36 11.36 -1.56 7.98
C VAL A 36 11.46 -1.63 6.45
N ILE A 37 12.64 -1.33 5.90
CA ILE A 37 12.92 -1.62 4.49
C ILE A 37 13.23 -3.11 4.43
N PRO A 38 12.45 -3.92 3.71
CA PRO A 38 12.69 -5.35 3.62
C PRO A 38 14.03 -5.64 2.93
N GLU A 39 14.89 -6.42 3.58
CA GLU A 39 16.18 -6.85 3.01
C GLU A 39 16.32 -8.37 2.95
N LYS A 40 15.65 -9.06 3.87
CA LYS A 40 15.68 -10.51 4.00
C LYS A 40 14.36 -11.10 3.54
N SER A 41 14.39 -12.33 3.04
CA SER A 41 13.15 -13.03 2.65
C SER A 41 12.11 -13.08 3.78
N GLU A 42 12.55 -13.22 5.03
CA GLU A 42 11.68 -13.21 6.20
C GLU A 42 10.89 -11.89 6.35
N ASP A 43 11.47 -10.76 5.93
CA ASP A 43 10.79 -9.46 6.00
C ASP A 43 9.64 -9.39 4.98
N TYR A 44 9.85 -9.94 3.77
CA TYR A 44 8.81 -10.05 2.74
C TYR A 44 7.74 -11.07 3.11
N GLU A 45 8.11 -12.18 3.74
CA GLU A 45 7.15 -13.15 4.28
C GLU A 45 6.28 -12.52 5.37
N ARG A 46 6.86 -11.74 6.27
CA ARG A 46 6.10 -10.98 7.27
C ARG A 46 5.17 -9.96 6.63
N LEU A 47 5.61 -9.33 5.53
CA LEU A 47 4.78 -8.39 4.77
C LEU A 47 3.57 -9.10 4.17
N LEU A 48 3.75 -10.27 3.55
CA LEU A 48 2.64 -11.08 3.02
C LEU A 48 1.69 -11.58 4.11
N ASN A 49 2.21 -11.82 5.33
CA ASN A 49 1.42 -12.20 6.49
C ASN A 49 0.83 -11.00 7.27
N TYR A 50 0.95 -9.79 6.73
CA TYR A 50 0.39 -8.61 7.37
C TYR A 50 -1.15 -8.69 7.43
N ALA A 51 -1.70 -8.46 8.61
CA ALA A 51 -3.12 -8.67 8.87
C ALA A 51 -4.07 -7.94 7.89
N GLN A 52 -3.65 -6.79 7.34
CA GLN A 52 -4.46 -6.05 6.37
C GLN A 52 -4.49 -6.71 4.98
N LEU A 53 -3.43 -7.44 4.59
CA LEU A 53 -3.42 -8.23 3.36
C LEU A 53 -4.30 -9.49 3.48
N LEU A 54 -4.43 -10.02 4.69
CA LEU A 54 -5.23 -11.21 4.98
C LEU A 54 -6.71 -10.90 5.21
N LYS A 55 -7.08 -9.64 5.40
CA LYS A 55 -8.49 -9.26 5.47
C LYS A 55 -9.11 -9.38 4.09
N ALA A 56 -10.22 -10.11 4.02
CA ALA A 56 -11.09 -10.03 2.85
C ALA A 56 -11.47 -8.56 2.62
N SER A 57 -11.53 -8.17 1.35
CA SER A 57 -12.06 -6.87 0.99
C SER A 57 -13.43 -6.64 1.62
N GLU A 58 -13.73 -5.39 1.93
CA GLU A 58 -14.99 -4.95 2.51
C GLU A 58 -16.19 -5.70 1.93
N SER A 59 -17.18 -5.98 2.76
CA SER A 59 -18.42 -6.67 2.39
C SER A 59 -19.33 -5.84 1.47
N TYR A 60 -18.79 -4.83 0.85
CA TYR A 60 -19.39 -3.84 -0.03
C TYR A 60 -20.40 -4.43 -1.04
N PRO A 61 -20.07 -5.46 -1.84
CA PRO A 61 -21.05 -6.03 -2.74
C PRO A 61 -22.19 -6.77 -2.02
N ASN A 62 -21.99 -7.22 -0.78
CA ASN A 62 -22.99 -7.98 -0.06
C ASN A 62 -24.22 -7.13 0.30
N PHE A 63 -24.05 -5.81 0.48
CA PHE A 63 -25.18 -4.91 0.71
C PHE A 63 -26.11 -4.79 -0.49
N MET A 64 -25.63 -5.13 -1.69
CA MET A 64 -26.39 -5.03 -2.95
C MET A 64 -26.96 -6.38 -3.39
N THR A 65 -27.09 -7.34 -2.48
CA THR A 65 -27.65 -8.67 -2.77
C THR A 65 -28.98 -8.86 -2.04
N ASP A 66 -29.78 -9.79 -2.55
CA ASP A 66 -31.03 -10.24 -1.91
C ASP A 66 -30.80 -11.21 -0.75
N ASP A 67 -29.53 -11.57 -0.48
CA ASP A 67 -29.17 -12.41 0.67
C ASP A 67 -29.10 -11.62 2.00
N VAL A 68 -29.10 -10.29 1.94
CA VAL A 68 -29.05 -9.40 3.11
C VAL A 68 -30.39 -8.73 3.34
N PHE A 69 -30.98 -9.00 4.48
CA PHE A 69 -32.16 -8.28 4.95
C PHE A 69 -31.77 -7.40 6.15
N MET A 70 -32.08 -6.13 6.07
CA MET A 70 -31.86 -5.15 7.14
C MET A 70 -33.20 -4.55 7.56
N PRO A 71 -33.68 -4.76 8.79
CA PRO A 71 -34.86 -4.06 9.30
C PRO A 71 -34.58 -2.56 9.35
N TYR A 72 -35.61 -1.74 9.19
CA TYR A 72 -35.46 -0.28 9.22
C TYR A 72 -34.86 0.20 10.55
N GLU A 73 -35.43 -0.29 11.66
CA GLU A 73 -34.92 -0.09 13.02
C GLU A 73 -34.90 -1.46 13.74
N ASP A 74 -33.90 -1.66 14.56
CA ASP A 74 -33.72 -2.87 15.36
C ASP A 74 -33.10 -2.51 16.72
N ASP A 75 -33.71 -2.98 17.81
CA ASP A 75 -33.30 -2.65 19.19
C ASP A 75 -31.91 -3.21 19.54
N MET A 76 -31.43 -4.25 18.85
CA MET A 76 -30.13 -4.88 19.13
C MET A 76 -29.01 -4.38 18.21
N THR A 77 -29.31 -4.09 16.95
CA THR A 77 -28.33 -3.74 15.93
C THR A 77 -28.46 -2.31 15.41
N GLY A 78 -29.52 -1.61 15.78
CA GLY A 78 -29.88 -0.30 15.24
C GLY A 78 -30.54 -0.35 13.86
N GLY A 79 -30.41 -1.48 13.14
CA GLY A 79 -30.98 -1.68 11.83
C GLY A 79 -30.40 -0.75 10.75
N PHE A 80 -31.15 -0.56 9.67
CA PHE A 80 -30.76 0.27 8.49
C PHE A 80 -30.38 1.70 8.88
N VAL A 81 -31.10 2.32 9.79
CA VAL A 81 -30.87 3.72 10.22
C VAL A 81 -29.53 3.94 10.95
N SER A 82 -28.93 2.86 11.47
CA SER A 82 -27.63 2.92 12.15
C SER A 82 -26.44 2.70 11.24
N LEU A 83 -26.67 2.31 9.98
CA LEU A 83 -25.61 2.18 9.00
C LEU A 83 -25.01 3.54 8.65
N GLU A 84 -23.74 3.55 8.33
CA GLU A 84 -23.09 4.69 7.68
C GLU A 84 -23.77 4.98 6.34
N LEU A 85 -23.79 6.25 5.95
CA LEU A 85 -24.54 6.70 4.77
C LEU A 85 -24.18 5.95 3.47
N PRO A 86 -22.91 5.67 3.15
CA PRO A 86 -22.57 4.84 1.99
C PRO A 86 -23.21 3.46 2.02
N ASN A 87 -23.25 2.81 3.19
CA ASN A 87 -23.88 1.49 3.33
C ASN A 87 -25.40 1.53 3.19
N GLN A 88 -26.03 2.62 3.63
CA GLN A 88 -27.46 2.85 3.36
C GLN A 88 -27.71 3.03 1.87
N HIS A 89 -26.86 3.79 1.17
CA HIS A 89 -26.94 4.00 -0.26
C HIS A 89 -26.76 2.70 -1.07
N LEU A 90 -25.78 1.87 -0.67
CA LEU A 90 -25.55 0.55 -1.26
C LEU A 90 -26.77 -0.36 -1.10
N TYR A 91 -27.28 -0.46 0.11
CA TYR A 91 -28.46 -1.30 0.40
C TYR A 91 -29.71 -0.84 -0.34
N ALA A 92 -29.85 0.47 -0.54
CA ALA A 92 -30.97 1.09 -1.27
C ALA A 92 -30.74 1.15 -2.80
N PHE A 93 -29.63 0.63 -3.31
CA PHE A 93 -29.25 0.67 -4.74
C PHE A 93 -29.24 2.11 -5.29
N ASN A 94 -28.78 3.08 -4.50
CA ASN A 94 -28.67 4.44 -4.96
C ASN A 94 -27.62 4.59 -6.07
N SER A 95 -27.86 5.50 -7.01
CA SER A 95 -26.91 5.78 -8.10
C SER A 95 -25.66 6.51 -7.62
N GLU A 96 -25.71 7.17 -6.49
CA GLU A 96 -24.60 7.87 -5.84
C GLU A 96 -24.39 7.27 -4.45
N ILE A 97 -23.27 6.59 -4.28
CA ILE A 97 -22.95 5.83 -3.07
C ILE A 97 -22.22 6.74 -2.06
N PHE A 98 -21.19 7.46 -2.53
CA PHE A 98 -20.35 8.32 -1.71
C PHE A 98 -20.70 9.78 -1.96
N GLY A 99 -20.78 10.56 -0.88
CA GLY A 99 -20.91 12.00 -0.93
C GLY A 99 -19.57 12.72 -1.11
N GLU A 100 -19.62 14.03 -1.27
CA GLU A 100 -18.43 14.87 -1.36
C GLU A 100 -17.56 14.73 -0.09
N GLY A 101 -16.30 14.30 -0.25
CA GLY A 101 -15.35 14.11 0.84
C GLY A 101 -15.45 12.77 1.56
N GLU A 102 -16.35 11.89 1.16
CA GLU A 102 -16.37 10.50 1.63
C GLU A 102 -15.34 9.65 0.88
N SER A 103 -14.73 8.73 1.59
CA SER A 103 -13.72 7.80 1.06
C SER A 103 -14.38 6.48 0.65
N ASP A 104 -13.97 5.96 -0.50
CA ASP A 104 -14.32 4.60 -0.93
C ASP A 104 -13.30 3.60 -0.37
N GLY A 105 -13.66 2.98 0.75
CA GLY A 105 -12.79 2.04 1.45
C GLY A 105 -12.38 0.85 0.61
N LEU A 106 -13.27 0.31 -0.25
CA LEU A 106 -12.93 -0.81 -1.11
C LEU A 106 -11.84 -0.44 -2.12
N TRP A 107 -11.98 0.72 -2.76
CA TRP A 107 -10.98 1.24 -3.69
C TRP A 107 -9.65 1.50 -3.01
N GLU A 108 -9.65 2.27 -1.93
CA GLU A 108 -8.47 2.69 -1.21
C GLU A 108 -7.69 1.49 -0.64
N TYR A 109 -8.38 0.58 0.07
CA TYR A 109 -7.71 -0.57 0.68
C TYR A 109 -7.23 -1.59 -0.34
N SER A 110 -7.94 -1.80 -1.46
CA SER A 110 -7.47 -2.69 -2.52
C SER A 110 -6.19 -2.17 -3.17
N TYR A 111 -6.11 -0.89 -3.51
CA TYR A 111 -4.88 -0.31 -4.06
C TYR A 111 -3.74 -0.25 -3.05
N ASN A 112 -4.03 -0.07 -1.77
CA ASN A 112 -3.03 -0.16 -0.72
C ASN A 112 -2.46 -1.60 -0.62
N ARG A 113 -3.29 -2.65 -0.71
CA ARG A 113 -2.83 -4.03 -0.75
C ARG A 113 -2.03 -4.34 -2.02
N ILE A 114 -2.45 -3.84 -3.17
CA ILE A 114 -1.71 -3.95 -4.44
C ILE A 114 -0.30 -3.35 -4.29
N TYR A 115 -0.16 -2.20 -3.65
CA TYR A 115 1.14 -1.60 -3.37
C TYR A 115 2.05 -2.55 -2.57
N TYR A 116 1.56 -3.17 -1.49
CA TYR A 116 2.36 -4.14 -0.73
C TYR A 116 2.73 -5.37 -1.55
N TYR A 117 1.83 -5.88 -2.37
CA TYR A 117 2.16 -6.98 -3.28
C TYR A 117 3.22 -6.58 -4.31
N ASN A 118 3.17 -5.37 -4.86
CA ASN A 118 4.18 -4.87 -5.78
C ASN A 118 5.56 -4.82 -5.12
N VAL A 119 5.68 -4.30 -3.90
CA VAL A 119 6.95 -4.31 -3.15
C VAL A 119 7.54 -5.72 -3.07
N VAL A 120 6.73 -6.73 -2.78
CA VAL A 120 7.21 -8.12 -2.74
C VAL A 120 7.60 -8.63 -4.13
N ILE A 121 6.78 -8.38 -5.15
CA ILE A 121 7.01 -8.87 -6.52
C ILE A 121 8.32 -8.32 -7.09
N ASP A 122 8.62 -7.06 -6.83
CA ASP A 122 9.76 -6.37 -7.42
C ASP A 122 11.07 -6.69 -6.70
N ASP A 123 11.06 -6.77 -5.38
CA ASP A 123 12.27 -6.78 -4.58
C ASP A 123 12.67 -8.15 -4.04
N ILE A 124 11.73 -9.11 -3.89
CA ILE A 124 11.99 -10.41 -3.22
C ILE A 124 13.13 -11.20 -3.85
N MET A 125 13.32 -11.11 -5.17
CA MET A 125 14.39 -11.86 -5.84
C MET A 125 15.79 -11.35 -5.46
N GLY A 126 15.91 -10.10 -5.02
CA GLY A 126 17.13 -9.50 -4.48
C GLY A 126 17.37 -9.78 -2.99
N ALA A 127 16.39 -10.32 -2.29
CA ALA A 127 16.46 -10.57 -0.85
C ALA A 127 17.61 -11.52 -0.46
N THR A 128 18.15 -11.28 0.74
CA THR A 128 19.24 -12.08 1.31
C THR A 128 18.71 -13.23 2.18
N GLN A 129 19.58 -14.18 2.49
CA GLN A 129 19.38 -15.25 3.49
C GLN A 129 18.27 -16.25 3.14
N ASP A 130 18.10 -16.59 1.86
CA ASP A 130 17.13 -17.60 1.45
C ASP A 130 17.50 -18.31 0.15
N THR A 131 16.75 -19.36 -0.17
CA THR A 131 16.88 -20.11 -1.42
C THR A 131 16.11 -19.43 -2.55
N GLU A 132 16.60 -19.57 -3.77
CA GLU A 132 15.89 -19.05 -4.95
C GLU A 132 14.49 -19.65 -5.12
N GLU A 133 14.30 -20.88 -4.68
CA GLU A 133 13.00 -21.57 -4.74
C GLU A 133 11.99 -20.91 -3.80
N HIS A 134 12.37 -20.63 -2.56
CA HIS A 134 11.48 -19.97 -1.59
C HIS A 134 11.16 -18.53 -2.00
N LYS A 135 12.13 -17.77 -2.52
CA LYS A 135 11.89 -16.44 -3.07
C LYS A 135 10.85 -16.45 -4.22
N LYS A 136 10.96 -17.43 -5.14
CA LYS A 136 9.98 -17.62 -6.21
C LYS A 136 8.59 -17.96 -5.67
N GLN A 137 8.51 -18.75 -4.60
CA GLN A 137 7.25 -19.07 -3.95
C GLN A 137 6.60 -17.82 -3.36
N LEU A 138 7.33 -17.00 -2.60
CA LEU A 138 6.83 -15.74 -2.04
C LEU A 138 6.39 -14.76 -3.14
N ARG A 139 7.17 -14.69 -4.23
CA ARG A 139 6.79 -13.87 -5.40
C ARG A 139 5.51 -14.37 -6.06
N ALA A 140 5.32 -15.67 -6.19
CA ALA A 140 4.11 -16.24 -6.76
C ALA A 140 2.89 -15.97 -5.87
N GLU A 141 3.04 -16.05 -4.55
CA GLU A 141 2.00 -15.69 -3.59
C GLU A 141 1.57 -14.23 -3.73
N ALA A 142 2.53 -13.30 -3.81
CA ALA A 142 2.25 -11.89 -4.04
C ALA A 142 1.54 -11.65 -5.38
N LEU A 143 1.93 -12.34 -6.45
CA LEU A 143 1.27 -12.25 -7.76
C LEU A 143 -0.18 -12.71 -7.70
N VAL A 144 -0.47 -13.79 -6.97
CA VAL A 144 -1.85 -14.28 -6.76
C VAL A 144 -2.66 -13.28 -5.94
N GLY A 145 -2.09 -12.75 -4.85
CA GLY A 145 -2.73 -11.72 -4.04
C GLY A 145 -3.09 -10.49 -4.85
N ARG A 146 -2.14 -9.95 -5.63
CA ARG A 146 -2.37 -8.81 -6.52
C ARG A 146 -3.47 -9.09 -7.56
N ALA A 147 -3.45 -10.26 -8.16
CA ALA A 147 -4.47 -10.65 -9.14
C ALA A 147 -5.87 -10.72 -8.51
N PHE A 148 -5.97 -11.19 -7.27
CA PHE A 148 -7.23 -11.21 -6.53
C PHE A 148 -7.77 -9.81 -6.25
N GLU A 149 -6.91 -8.86 -5.84
CA GLU A 149 -7.34 -7.46 -5.65
C GLU A 149 -7.85 -6.83 -6.96
N TYR A 150 -7.15 -7.06 -8.09
CA TYR A 150 -7.64 -6.57 -9.38
C TYR A 150 -8.95 -7.23 -9.81
N LEU A 151 -9.14 -8.51 -9.53
CA LEU A 151 -10.42 -9.18 -9.79
C LEU A 151 -11.55 -8.54 -8.97
N THR A 152 -11.29 -8.23 -7.71
CA THR A 152 -12.26 -7.55 -6.84
C THR A 152 -12.60 -6.16 -7.38
N LEU A 153 -11.57 -5.36 -7.72
CA LEU A 153 -11.76 -4.02 -8.27
C LEU A 153 -12.53 -4.02 -9.59
N VAL A 154 -12.16 -4.87 -10.54
CA VAL A 154 -12.84 -4.90 -11.85
C VAL A 154 -14.29 -5.33 -11.73
N ASN A 155 -14.61 -6.25 -10.82
CA ASN A 155 -15.98 -6.66 -10.59
C ASN A 155 -16.84 -5.58 -9.90
N ALA A 156 -16.22 -4.71 -9.09
CA ALA A 156 -16.95 -3.65 -8.39
C ALA A 156 -17.10 -2.38 -9.22
N TYR A 157 -16.10 -2.04 -10.05
CA TYR A 157 -16.00 -0.69 -10.67
C TYR A 157 -16.01 -0.69 -12.19
N ALA A 158 -15.88 -1.85 -12.86
CA ALA A 158 -15.92 -1.93 -14.31
C ALA A 158 -17.24 -2.50 -14.81
N ASN A 159 -17.50 -2.33 -16.11
CA ASN A 159 -18.61 -2.99 -16.75
C ASN A 159 -18.42 -4.51 -16.71
N HIS A 160 -19.54 -5.23 -16.64
CA HIS A 160 -19.52 -6.68 -16.82
C HIS A 160 -18.89 -7.04 -18.17
N TYR A 161 -18.02 -8.05 -18.18
CA TYR A 161 -17.32 -8.45 -19.39
C TYR A 161 -18.27 -8.84 -20.53
N ASP A 162 -18.20 -8.11 -21.63
CA ASP A 162 -18.87 -8.42 -22.89
C ASP A 162 -17.82 -8.43 -24.03
N PRO A 163 -17.65 -9.55 -24.74
CA PRO A 163 -16.66 -9.64 -25.83
C PRO A 163 -16.83 -8.58 -26.91
N SER A 164 -18.05 -8.04 -27.09
CA SER A 164 -18.35 -7.04 -28.11
C SER A 164 -17.89 -5.63 -27.75
N THR A 165 -17.77 -5.32 -26.45
CA THR A 165 -17.43 -3.99 -25.92
C THR A 165 -16.13 -3.95 -25.13
N ALA A 166 -15.60 -5.11 -24.73
CA ALA A 166 -14.43 -5.23 -23.83
C ALA A 166 -13.18 -4.47 -24.32
N ALA A 167 -13.03 -4.23 -25.64
CA ALA A 167 -11.91 -3.47 -26.19
C ALA A 167 -12.02 -1.96 -25.93
N THR A 168 -13.20 -1.46 -25.59
CA THR A 168 -13.49 -0.02 -25.39
C THR A 168 -14.04 0.30 -24.00
N ASP A 169 -14.47 -0.71 -23.26
CA ASP A 169 -14.97 -0.52 -21.91
C ASP A 169 -13.83 -0.09 -20.98
N PRO A 170 -14.07 0.93 -20.15
CA PRO A 170 -13.10 1.31 -19.13
C PRO A 170 -12.95 0.20 -18.08
N GLY A 171 -11.70 -0.09 -17.73
CA GLY A 171 -11.37 -0.98 -16.61
C GLY A 171 -10.96 -0.20 -15.37
N VAL A 172 -10.12 -0.82 -14.54
CA VAL A 172 -9.48 -0.19 -13.39
C VAL A 172 -8.01 0.09 -13.70
N PRO A 173 -7.39 1.15 -13.13
CA PRO A 173 -5.97 1.45 -13.33
C PRO A 173 -5.07 0.27 -12.92
N LEU A 174 -4.14 -0.10 -13.77
CA LEU A 174 -3.13 -1.11 -13.45
C LEU A 174 -1.88 -0.44 -12.87
N MET A 175 -1.68 -0.60 -11.56
CA MET A 175 -0.48 -0.19 -10.82
C MET A 175 0.39 -1.44 -10.67
N LEU A 176 1.49 -1.51 -11.41
CA LEU A 176 2.35 -2.70 -11.47
C LEU A 176 3.70 -2.50 -10.79
N ASP A 177 4.01 -1.26 -10.40
CA ASP A 177 5.21 -0.76 -9.74
C ASP A 177 4.85 0.30 -8.68
#